data_e9b1dcd26285cac0e0bbd4402537d180
#
_entry.id   e9b1dcd26285cac0e0bbd4402537d180
#
_cell.length_a   1.000
_cell.length_b   1.000
_cell.length_c   1.000
_cell.angle_alpha   90.00
_cell.angle_beta   90.00
_cell.angle_gamma   90.00
#
_symmetry.space_group_name_H-M   'P 1'
#
loop_
_entity.id
_entity.type
_entity.pdbx_description
1 polymer ?
#
loop_
_entity_poly.entity_id
_entity_poly.type
_entity_poly.pdbx_seq_one_letter_code
_entity_poly.pdbx_strand_id
1 'polypeptide(L)'
;VNVIAKAMEMQGNLVGNKVDVTLGENTVDSSGTVASKNGINSVAIDASNLGSMYAGQVRIVSTDRGAGVNSSGLIYSRDAKLEITADGKINVAKIKGDGIEINGTEYAQSELASSDKGINVNASKIKLSGETQANGDINLNGNVVNRSNIYTGGNLNTLDMINSGNINASGNITAKDFKNSLATVLSGGNFNVKNLDN
;
A
#
# COMPACT_ATOMS: atom_id res chain seq x y z
N VAL A 1 12.91 16.31 -3.56
CA VAL A 1 11.94 16.82 -4.53
C VAL A 1 10.63 17.02 -3.82
N ASN A 2 10.04 18.22 -3.94
CA ASN A 2 8.72 18.53 -3.43
C ASN A 2 7.83 18.90 -4.62
N VAL A 3 6.76 18.16 -4.83
CA VAL A 3 5.78 18.40 -5.90
C VAL A 3 4.44 18.73 -5.24
N ILE A 4 3.89 19.91 -5.56
CA ILE A 4 2.54 20.33 -5.14
C ILE A 4 1.80 20.70 -6.43
N ALA A 5 0.80 19.93 -6.80
CA ALA A 5 0.08 20.09 -8.06
C ALA A 5 -1.37 19.59 -7.93
N LYS A 6 -2.24 19.96 -8.88
CA LYS A 6 -3.60 19.42 -8.92
C LYS A 6 -3.60 17.94 -9.29
N ALA A 7 -2.81 17.57 -10.27
CA ALA A 7 -2.60 16.18 -10.71
C ALA A 7 -1.19 16.03 -11.28
N MET A 8 -0.67 14.82 -11.32
CA MET A 8 0.64 14.49 -11.86
C MET A 8 0.53 13.28 -12.78
N GLU A 9 1.05 13.43 -13.99
CA GLU A 9 1.36 12.33 -14.90
C GLU A 9 2.88 12.19 -15.02
N MET A 10 3.39 10.98 -14.93
CA MET A 10 4.83 10.74 -14.93
C MET A 10 5.19 9.55 -15.80
N GLN A 11 5.92 9.81 -16.90
CA GLN A 11 6.41 8.77 -17.82
C GLN A 11 7.88 8.39 -17.56
N GLY A 12 8.61 9.18 -16.81
CA GLY A 12 10.01 8.95 -16.43
C GLY A 12 10.19 8.56 -14.97
N ASN A 13 11.45 8.54 -14.53
CA ASN A 13 11.79 8.24 -13.13
C ASN A 13 11.96 9.53 -12.33
N LEU A 14 11.45 9.53 -11.11
CA LEU A 14 11.68 10.56 -10.11
C LEU A 14 12.68 10.05 -9.07
N VAL A 15 13.85 10.67 -9.00
CA VAL A 15 14.95 10.24 -8.12
C VAL A 15 15.37 11.39 -7.24
N GLY A 16 15.57 11.13 -5.94
CA GLY A 16 16.03 12.14 -4.99
C GLY A 16 16.31 11.58 -3.60
N ASN A 17 16.86 12.42 -2.71
CA ASN A 17 17.05 12.02 -1.32
C ASN A 17 15.68 11.92 -0.59
N LYS A 18 14.79 12.86 -0.89
CA LYS A 18 13.43 12.89 -0.38
C LYS A 18 12.47 13.27 -1.51
N VAL A 19 11.39 12.52 -1.65
CA VAL A 19 10.30 12.80 -2.58
C VAL A 19 9.01 12.95 -1.78
N ASP A 20 8.48 14.18 -1.75
CA ASP A 20 7.15 14.50 -1.25
C ASP A 20 6.26 14.93 -2.41
N VAL A 21 5.14 14.27 -2.60
CA VAL A 21 4.15 14.59 -3.62
C VAL A 21 2.82 14.85 -2.93
N THR A 22 2.29 16.06 -3.08
CA THR A 22 0.96 16.44 -2.59
C THR A 22 0.12 16.90 -3.76
N LEU A 23 -0.98 16.20 -4.01
CA LEU A 23 -1.84 16.42 -5.16
C LEU A 23 -3.26 16.74 -4.74
N GLY A 24 -3.96 17.46 -5.61
CA GLY A 24 -5.34 17.90 -5.41
C GLY A 24 -5.48 19.40 -5.43
N GLU A 25 -6.72 19.89 -5.26
CA GLU A 25 -7.00 21.32 -5.11
C GLU A 25 -6.57 21.80 -3.72
N ASN A 26 -5.34 22.28 -3.62
CA ASN A 26 -4.74 22.71 -2.38
C ASN A 26 -4.44 24.20 -2.39
N THR A 27 -4.52 24.84 -1.23
CA THR A 27 -3.90 26.14 -0.96
C THR A 27 -2.57 25.88 -0.27
N VAL A 28 -1.52 26.52 -0.73
CA VAL A 28 -0.19 26.47 -0.12
C VAL A 28 0.14 27.84 0.40
N ASP A 29 0.45 27.97 1.68
CA ASP A 29 0.88 29.23 2.27
C ASP A 29 2.37 29.49 2.03
N SER A 30 2.84 30.65 2.45
CA SER A 30 4.25 31.06 2.29
C SER A 30 5.24 30.20 3.07
N SER A 31 4.77 29.40 4.03
CA SER A 31 5.57 28.43 4.79
C SER A 31 5.63 27.05 4.13
N GLY A 32 4.86 26.85 3.04
CA GLY A 32 4.71 25.54 2.38
C GLY A 32 3.68 24.61 3.02
N THR A 33 2.88 25.13 3.95
CA THR A 33 1.79 24.37 4.55
C THR A 33 0.67 24.18 3.54
N VAL A 34 0.20 22.93 3.38
CA VAL A 34 -0.82 22.54 2.42
C VAL A 34 -2.17 22.40 3.11
N ALA A 35 -3.17 23.12 2.65
CA ALA A 35 -4.57 22.96 3.06
C ALA A 35 -5.42 22.51 1.87
N SER A 36 -6.15 21.42 2.03
CA SER A 36 -7.06 20.89 1.00
C SER A 36 -8.27 21.78 0.79
N LYS A 37 -8.71 21.94 -0.48
CA LYS A 37 -9.94 22.62 -0.86
C LYS A 37 -11.08 21.65 -1.23
N ASN A 38 -10.91 20.34 -0.98
CA ASN A 38 -11.90 19.31 -1.32
C ASN A 38 -12.28 19.27 -2.81
N GLY A 39 -11.32 19.45 -3.69
CA GLY A 39 -11.53 19.28 -5.14
C GLY A 39 -11.99 17.86 -5.49
N ILE A 40 -12.49 17.68 -6.71
CA ILE A 40 -12.95 16.37 -7.23
C ILE A 40 -12.09 16.01 -8.43
N ASN A 41 -11.22 15.02 -8.24
CA ASN A 41 -10.45 14.38 -9.33
C ASN A 41 -10.56 12.85 -9.20
N SER A 42 -10.55 12.15 -10.33
CA SER A 42 -10.62 10.69 -10.36
C SER A 42 -9.25 10.03 -10.14
N VAL A 43 -8.17 10.69 -10.56
CA VAL A 43 -6.79 10.20 -10.42
C VAL A 43 -5.88 11.40 -10.16
N ALA A 44 -5.13 11.35 -9.08
CA ALA A 44 -4.16 12.39 -8.73
C ALA A 44 -2.75 12.08 -9.26
N ILE A 45 -2.36 10.82 -9.23
CA ILE A 45 -1.13 10.33 -9.87
C ILE A 45 -1.48 9.26 -10.89
N ASP A 46 -1.02 9.46 -12.12
CA ASP A 46 -0.99 8.42 -13.14
C ASP A 46 0.45 8.21 -13.63
N ALA A 47 1.10 7.20 -13.07
CA ALA A 47 2.40 6.71 -13.48
C ALA A 47 2.26 5.30 -14.09
N SER A 48 1.15 5.06 -14.80
CA SER A 48 0.75 3.72 -15.24
C SER A 48 1.63 3.11 -16.32
N ASN A 49 2.42 3.90 -17.04
CA ASN A 49 3.17 3.36 -18.18
C ASN A 49 4.66 3.06 -17.91
N LEU A 50 5.41 3.90 -17.22
CA LEU A 50 6.85 3.68 -17.00
C LEU A 50 7.40 4.39 -15.74
N GLY A 51 6.57 5.10 -15.01
CA GLY A 51 7.01 5.93 -13.89
C GLY A 51 7.48 5.13 -12.68
N SER A 52 8.66 5.48 -12.17
CA SER A 52 9.18 4.92 -10.92
C SER A 52 9.67 6.03 -10.01
N MET A 53 9.55 5.85 -8.70
CA MET A 53 10.04 6.78 -7.69
C MET A 53 11.09 6.10 -6.82
N TYR A 54 12.28 6.71 -6.73
CA TYR A 54 13.39 6.20 -5.93
C TYR A 54 13.90 7.30 -5.02
N ALA A 55 13.78 7.13 -3.72
CA ALA A 55 14.33 8.11 -2.77
C ALA A 55 14.72 7.48 -1.43
N GLY A 56 15.45 8.21 -0.61
CA GLY A 56 15.64 7.87 0.79
C GLY A 56 14.29 7.87 1.54
N GLN A 57 13.41 8.82 1.20
CA GLN A 57 12.03 8.87 1.68
C GLN A 57 11.07 9.18 0.53
N VAL A 58 9.97 8.43 0.43
CA VAL A 58 8.85 8.71 -0.48
C VAL A 58 7.56 8.87 0.31
N ARG A 59 6.89 9.99 0.11
CA ARG A 59 5.57 10.29 0.64
C ARG A 59 4.67 10.81 -0.49
N ILE A 60 3.50 10.21 -0.64
CA ILE A 60 2.50 10.57 -1.65
C ILE A 60 1.18 10.83 -0.93
N VAL A 61 0.62 12.00 -1.11
CA VAL A 61 -0.69 12.37 -0.56
C VAL A 61 -1.57 12.93 -1.66
N SER A 62 -2.74 12.34 -1.86
CA SER A 62 -3.81 12.88 -2.69
C SER A 62 -4.93 13.37 -1.79
N THR A 63 -5.27 14.66 -1.90
CA THR A 63 -6.23 15.34 -1.03
C THR A 63 -7.62 15.50 -1.64
N ASP A 64 -7.75 15.34 -2.96
CA ASP A 64 -9.02 15.48 -3.63
C ASP A 64 -9.91 14.26 -3.39
N ARG A 65 -11.20 14.52 -3.19
CA ARG A 65 -12.20 13.49 -2.95
C ARG A 65 -12.28 12.52 -4.13
N GLY A 66 -12.12 11.22 -3.82
CA GLY A 66 -12.14 10.15 -4.81
C GLY A 66 -10.86 10.02 -5.65
N ALA A 67 -9.89 10.94 -5.49
CA ALA A 67 -8.65 10.88 -6.24
C ALA A 67 -7.75 9.75 -5.77
N GLY A 68 -7.27 8.94 -6.69
CA GLY A 68 -6.46 7.77 -6.47
C GLY A 68 -5.00 7.91 -6.91
N VAL A 69 -4.26 6.84 -6.76
CA VAL A 69 -2.87 6.70 -7.21
C VAL A 69 -2.76 5.45 -8.06
N ASN A 70 -2.26 5.58 -9.31
CA ASN A 70 -1.92 4.47 -10.18
C ASN A 70 -0.42 4.46 -10.46
N SER A 71 0.25 3.33 -10.28
CA SER A 71 1.66 3.16 -10.64
C SER A 71 1.94 1.75 -11.11
N SER A 72 2.48 1.61 -12.32
CA SER A 72 3.03 0.35 -12.83
C SER A 72 4.55 0.24 -12.64
N GLY A 73 5.21 1.32 -12.24
CA GLY A 73 6.62 1.34 -11.89
C GLY A 73 6.89 0.93 -10.44
N LEU A 74 8.16 0.98 -10.06
CA LEU A 74 8.58 0.75 -8.67
C LEU A 74 8.55 2.06 -7.88
N ILE A 75 7.84 2.08 -6.76
CA ILE A 75 7.93 3.14 -5.76
C ILE A 75 8.79 2.61 -4.61
N TYR A 76 9.97 3.21 -4.41
CA TYR A 76 10.94 2.75 -3.42
C TYR A 76 11.39 3.87 -2.48
N SER A 77 11.10 3.69 -1.20
CA SER A 77 11.58 4.50 -0.07
C SER A 77 12.68 3.74 0.66
N ARG A 78 13.94 4.08 0.41
CA ARG A 78 15.08 3.27 0.85
C ARG A 78 15.36 3.37 2.35
N ASP A 79 15.34 4.56 2.91
CA ASP A 79 15.87 4.86 4.25
C ASP A 79 14.77 5.20 5.26
N ALA A 80 13.52 5.26 4.80
CA ALA A 80 12.37 5.62 5.61
C ALA A 80 11.11 4.88 5.17
N LYS A 81 10.05 5.00 5.95
CA LYS A 81 8.74 4.46 5.62
C LYS A 81 8.21 5.06 4.31
N LEU A 82 7.75 4.19 3.40
CA LEU A 82 6.94 4.58 2.25
C LEU A 82 5.52 4.90 2.72
N GLU A 83 5.04 6.11 2.43
CA GLU A 83 3.69 6.53 2.77
C GLU A 83 2.91 6.88 1.50
N ILE A 84 1.74 6.24 1.30
CA ILE A 84 0.80 6.59 0.23
C ILE A 84 -0.57 6.77 0.86
N THR A 85 -1.12 7.98 0.76
CA THR A 85 -2.46 8.31 1.24
C THR A 85 -3.29 8.91 0.12
N ALA A 86 -4.49 8.38 -0.11
CA ALA A 86 -5.43 8.89 -1.10
C ALA A 86 -6.87 8.73 -0.63
N ASP A 87 -7.74 9.67 -0.96
CA ASP A 87 -9.20 9.54 -0.74
C ASP A 87 -9.89 8.72 -1.86
N GLY A 88 -9.11 8.00 -2.62
CA GLY A 88 -9.53 7.13 -3.70
C GLY A 88 -8.81 5.79 -3.68
N LYS A 89 -8.84 5.12 -4.83
CA LYS A 89 -8.21 3.82 -5.02
C LYS A 89 -6.71 3.95 -5.25
N ILE A 90 -5.93 3.11 -4.58
CA ILE A 90 -4.49 2.99 -4.77
C ILE A 90 -4.21 1.69 -5.52
N ASN A 91 -3.72 1.81 -6.76
CA ASN A 91 -3.26 0.69 -7.59
C ASN A 91 -1.75 0.81 -7.77
N VAL A 92 -1.00 -0.20 -7.35
CA VAL A 92 0.46 -0.21 -7.49
C VAL A 92 0.92 -1.57 -8.02
N ALA A 93 1.96 -1.55 -8.85
CA ALA A 93 2.60 -2.79 -9.27
C ALA A 93 3.64 -3.22 -8.23
N LYS A 94 4.63 -2.37 -7.98
CA LYS A 94 5.74 -2.65 -7.07
C LYS A 94 5.93 -1.52 -6.07
N ILE A 95 5.97 -1.88 -4.80
CA ILE A 95 6.34 -0.95 -3.72
C ILE A 95 7.39 -1.59 -2.82
N LYS A 96 8.35 -0.78 -2.38
CA LYS A 96 9.40 -1.21 -1.45
C LYS A 96 9.72 -0.10 -0.44
N GLY A 97 10.01 -0.47 0.83
CA GLY A 97 10.36 0.51 1.85
C GLY A 97 10.93 -0.09 3.12
N ASP A 98 11.54 0.73 3.95
CA ASP A 98 11.95 0.37 5.31
C ASP A 98 10.72 -0.01 6.17
N GLY A 99 9.60 0.68 5.96
CA GLY A 99 8.24 0.32 6.35
C GLY A 99 7.29 0.76 5.26
N ILE A 100 6.06 0.23 5.24
CA ILE A 100 5.05 0.62 4.26
C ILE A 100 3.75 0.97 4.97
N GLU A 101 3.20 2.16 4.65
CA GLU A 101 1.92 2.65 5.15
C GLU A 101 1.04 3.08 3.99
N ILE A 102 -0.09 2.42 3.82
CA ILE A 102 -1.06 2.69 2.76
C ILE A 102 -2.39 3.06 3.38
N ASN A 103 -2.95 4.21 2.99
CA ASN A 103 -4.27 4.66 3.42
C ASN A 103 -5.09 5.06 2.19
N GLY A 104 -6.14 4.31 1.90
CA GLY A 104 -7.00 4.56 0.74
C GLY A 104 -8.40 3.98 0.90
N THR A 105 -9.27 4.20 -0.08
CA THR A 105 -10.59 3.55 -0.08
C THR A 105 -10.51 2.09 -0.53
N GLU A 106 -9.69 1.83 -1.54
CA GLU A 106 -9.36 0.49 -2.03
C GLU A 106 -7.85 0.42 -2.30
N TYR A 107 -7.26 -0.74 -2.08
CA TYR A 107 -5.86 -1.03 -2.40
C TYR A 107 -5.75 -2.24 -3.31
N ALA A 108 -4.98 -2.13 -4.38
CA ALA A 108 -4.64 -3.24 -5.24
C ALA A 108 -3.13 -3.23 -5.55
N GLN A 109 -2.51 -4.40 -5.40
CA GLN A 109 -1.10 -4.62 -5.68
C GLN A 109 -0.96 -5.81 -6.63
N SER A 110 -0.18 -5.64 -7.71
CA SER A 110 -0.14 -6.62 -8.78
C SER A 110 1.13 -7.46 -8.88
N GLU A 111 2.28 -6.97 -8.37
CA GLU A 111 3.55 -7.69 -8.51
C GLU A 111 4.27 -7.90 -7.17
N LEU A 112 4.65 -6.83 -6.46
CA LEU A 112 5.43 -6.93 -5.22
C LEU A 112 5.12 -5.81 -4.23
N ALA A 113 4.90 -6.19 -2.97
CA ALA A 113 5.03 -5.28 -1.83
C ALA A 113 6.10 -5.86 -0.88
N SER A 114 7.19 -5.13 -0.65
CA SER A 114 8.32 -5.58 0.16
C SER A 114 8.72 -4.54 1.19
N SER A 115 8.84 -4.96 2.46
CA SER A 115 9.23 -4.08 3.56
C SER A 115 10.31 -4.72 4.43
N ASP A 116 11.31 -3.92 4.79
CA ASP A 116 12.36 -4.33 5.75
C ASP A 116 11.85 -4.32 7.20
N LYS A 117 10.73 -3.65 7.47
CA LYS A 117 9.99 -3.66 8.74
C LYS A 117 8.59 -4.24 8.55
N GLY A 118 7.56 -3.47 8.76
CA GLY A 118 6.17 -3.91 8.65
C GLY A 118 5.43 -3.27 7.47
N ILE A 119 4.27 -3.83 7.16
CA ILE A 119 3.34 -3.32 6.16
C ILE A 119 2.00 -3.07 6.84
N ASN A 120 1.48 -1.84 6.72
CA ASN A 120 0.14 -1.47 7.16
C ASN A 120 -0.69 -1.00 5.97
N VAL A 121 -1.83 -1.62 5.75
CA VAL A 121 -2.78 -1.23 4.72
C VAL A 121 -4.14 -0.96 5.35
N ASN A 122 -4.62 0.26 5.22
CA ASN A 122 -5.95 0.69 5.66
C ASN A 122 -6.80 0.99 4.43
N ALA A 123 -7.68 0.07 4.07
CA ALA A 123 -8.60 0.22 2.93
C ALA A 123 -9.80 -0.71 3.10
N SER A 124 -10.98 -0.28 2.64
CA SER A 124 -12.18 -1.12 2.74
C SER A 124 -12.07 -2.44 1.97
N LYS A 125 -11.34 -2.42 0.85
CA LYS A 125 -11.04 -3.59 0.01
C LYS A 125 -9.55 -3.64 -0.29
N ILE A 126 -8.95 -4.81 -0.12
CA ILE A 126 -7.53 -5.07 -0.34
C ILE A 126 -7.39 -6.24 -1.29
N LYS A 127 -6.75 -6.03 -2.44
CA LYS A 127 -6.49 -7.07 -3.44
C LYS A 127 -4.99 -7.26 -3.60
N LEU A 128 -4.52 -8.44 -3.22
CA LEU A 128 -3.13 -8.86 -3.36
C LEU A 128 -3.03 -9.89 -4.48
N SER A 129 -2.50 -9.48 -5.64
CA SER A 129 -2.29 -10.35 -6.80
C SER A 129 -0.81 -10.65 -7.05
N GLY A 130 0.08 -9.92 -6.39
CA GLY A 130 1.51 -10.15 -6.34
C GLY A 130 1.99 -10.48 -4.93
N GLU A 131 3.25 -10.83 -4.80
CA GLU A 131 3.86 -11.21 -3.53
C GLU A 131 3.87 -10.06 -2.52
N THR A 132 3.55 -10.36 -1.28
CA THR A 132 3.62 -9.43 -0.16
C THR A 132 4.56 -9.98 0.90
N GLN A 133 5.65 -9.25 1.21
CA GLN A 133 6.65 -9.71 2.17
C GLN A 133 7.09 -8.60 3.12
N ALA A 134 7.27 -8.95 4.38
CA ALA A 134 7.79 -8.04 5.40
C ALA A 134 8.66 -8.79 6.42
N ASN A 135 9.70 -8.14 6.95
CA ASN A 135 10.47 -8.70 8.06
C ASN A 135 9.72 -8.56 9.41
N GLY A 136 8.82 -7.60 9.53
CA GLY A 136 7.94 -7.40 10.69
C GLY A 136 6.49 -7.74 10.38
N ASP A 137 5.56 -7.19 11.16
CA ASP A 137 4.13 -7.48 11.04
C ASP A 137 3.52 -6.98 9.73
N ILE A 138 2.54 -7.74 9.22
CA ILE A 138 1.66 -7.32 8.14
C ILE A 138 0.26 -7.12 8.70
N ASN A 139 -0.26 -5.89 8.61
CA ASN A 139 -1.60 -5.51 9.05
C ASN A 139 -2.44 -5.09 7.84
N LEU A 140 -3.49 -5.83 7.56
CA LEU A 140 -4.40 -5.61 6.44
C LEU A 140 -5.78 -5.27 6.98
N ASN A 141 -6.04 -3.99 7.20
CA ASN A 141 -7.28 -3.49 7.80
C ASN A 141 -8.36 -3.28 6.74
N GLY A 142 -9.02 -4.35 6.36
CA GLY A 142 -10.10 -4.37 5.36
C GLY A 142 -10.48 -5.78 4.92
N ASN A 143 -11.35 -5.87 3.90
CA ASN A 143 -11.72 -7.13 3.27
C ASN A 143 -10.64 -7.52 2.26
N VAL A 144 -9.92 -8.60 2.53
CA VAL A 144 -8.75 -9.04 1.77
C VAL A 144 -9.10 -10.15 0.79
N VAL A 145 -8.68 -10.01 -0.46
CA VAL A 145 -8.59 -11.09 -1.43
C VAL A 145 -7.13 -11.31 -1.78
N ASN A 146 -6.55 -12.38 -1.25
CA ASN A 146 -5.18 -12.78 -1.54
C ASN A 146 -5.15 -13.88 -2.61
N ARG A 147 -4.38 -13.66 -3.67
CA ARG A 147 -4.16 -14.59 -4.78
C ARG A 147 -2.69 -14.94 -5.00
N SER A 148 -1.82 -14.49 -4.12
CA SER A 148 -0.38 -14.69 -4.21
C SER A 148 0.21 -15.00 -2.84
N ASN A 149 1.52 -15.06 -2.74
CA ASN A 149 2.18 -15.41 -1.50
C ASN A 149 2.25 -14.23 -0.53
N ILE A 150 2.06 -14.53 0.75
CA ILE A 150 2.32 -13.61 1.86
C ILE A 150 3.39 -14.22 2.75
N TYR A 151 4.46 -13.48 3.00
CA TYR A 151 5.55 -13.85 3.90
C TYR A 151 5.76 -12.76 4.93
N THR A 152 5.73 -13.12 6.21
CA THR A 152 6.04 -12.16 7.28
C THR A 152 6.94 -12.78 8.35
N GLY A 153 7.96 -12.03 8.76
CA GLY A 153 8.80 -12.36 9.91
C GLY A 153 8.11 -12.11 11.26
N GLY A 154 6.99 -11.39 11.26
CA GLY A 154 6.15 -11.10 12.40
C GLY A 154 4.79 -11.77 12.32
N ASN A 155 3.76 -11.03 12.74
CA ASN A 155 2.36 -11.46 12.71
C ASN A 155 1.66 -11.05 11.41
N LEU A 156 0.66 -11.83 11.01
CA LEU A 156 -0.31 -11.42 9.99
C LEU A 156 -1.65 -11.12 10.69
N ASN A 157 -2.10 -9.87 10.61
CA ASN A 157 -3.38 -9.43 11.13
C ASN A 157 -4.29 -8.97 10.00
N THR A 158 -5.49 -9.50 9.95
CA THR A 158 -6.49 -9.12 8.95
C THR A 158 -7.89 -9.13 9.57
N LEU A 159 -8.85 -8.47 8.93
CA LEU A 159 -10.26 -8.61 9.27
C LEU A 159 -10.84 -9.85 8.58
N ASP A 160 -11.29 -9.72 7.36
CA ASP A 160 -11.85 -10.81 6.57
C ASP A 160 -10.90 -11.14 5.43
N MET A 161 -10.58 -12.41 5.22
CA MET A 161 -9.67 -12.84 4.16
C MET A 161 -10.22 -14.00 3.35
N ILE A 162 -10.22 -13.84 2.04
CA ILE A 162 -10.34 -14.94 1.07
C ILE A 162 -8.94 -15.20 0.52
N ASN A 163 -8.41 -16.37 0.83
CA ASN A 163 -7.04 -16.75 0.48
C ASN A 163 -7.01 -17.88 -0.55
N SER A 164 -6.23 -17.70 -1.60
CA SER A 164 -5.86 -18.73 -2.57
C SER A 164 -4.36 -18.78 -2.86
N GLY A 165 -3.54 -18.04 -2.11
CA GLY A 165 -2.09 -18.07 -2.16
C GLY A 165 -1.48 -18.60 -0.87
N ASN A 166 -0.19 -18.95 -0.89
CA ASN A 166 0.46 -19.45 0.31
C ASN A 166 0.72 -18.32 1.31
N ILE A 167 0.53 -18.62 2.58
CA ILE A 167 0.82 -17.72 3.70
C ILE A 167 1.83 -18.38 4.62
N ASN A 168 2.89 -17.64 4.96
CA ASN A 168 3.87 -18.05 5.94
C ASN A 168 4.15 -16.87 6.88
N ALA A 169 3.67 -16.98 8.12
CA ALA A 169 3.92 -16.02 9.18
C ALA A 169 4.79 -16.67 10.27
N SER A 170 5.90 -16.02 10.63
CA SER A 170 6.75 -16.51 11.74
C SER A 170 6.09 -16.32 13.10
N GLY A 171 5.19 -15.34 13.23
CA GLY A 171 4.38 -15.08 14.41
C GLY A 171 2.97 -15.66 14.30
N ASN A 172 2.00 -14.95 14.87
CA ASN A 172 0.60 -15.34 14.86
C ASN A 172 -0.09 -14.94 13.56
N ILE A 173 -1.12 -15.71 13.20
CA ILE A 173 -2.11 -15.28 12.20
C ILE A 173 -3.42 -14.98 12.93
N THR A 174 -3.94 -13.78 12.77
CA THR A 174 -5.20 -13.34 13.38
C THR A 174 -6.16 -12.85 12.31
N ALA A 175 -7.36 -13.41 12.27
CA ALA A 175 -8.42 -12.98 11.38
C ALA A 175 -9.79 -13.10 12.05
N LYS A 176 -10.77 -12.31 11.60
CA LYS A 176 -12.16 -12.51 11.99
C LYS A 176 -12.76 -13.64 11.16
N ASP A 177 -12.84 -13.47 9.85
CA ASP A 177 -13.34 -14.50 8.93
C ASP A 177 -12.21 -14.88 7.96
N PHE A 178 -11.89 -16.15 7.86
CA PHE A 178 -10.81 -16.65 7.02
C PHE A 178 -11.30 -17.81 6.16
N LYS A 179 -11.34 -17.57 4.85
CA LYS A 179 -11.63 -18.60 3.85
C LYS A 179 -10.36 -18.95 3.10
N ASN A 180 -9.94 -20.23 3.17
CA ASN A 180 -8.79 -20.73 2.44
C ASN A 180 -9.22 -21.66 1.31
N SER A 181 -8.59 -21.55 0.16
CA SER A 181 -8.90 -22.38 -1.00
C SER A 181 -7.63 -22.96 -1.60
N LEU A 182 -7.39 -24.26 -1.39
CA LEU A 182 -6.29 -25.02 -2.00
C LEU A 182 -4.88 -24.44 -1.79
N ALA A 183 -4.67 -23.72 -0.68
CA ALA A 183 -3.41 -23.06 -0.39
C ALA A 183 -2.85 -23.46 0.99
N THR A 184 -1.53 -23.37 1.14
CA THR A 184 -0.86 -23.66 2.40
C THR A 184 -0.81 -22.42 3.26
N VAL A 185 -1.21 -22.58 4.53
CA VAL A 185 -1.14 -21.53 5.55
C VAL A 185 -0.30 -22.05 6.72
N LEU A 186 0.83 -21.39 6.98
CA LEU A 186 1.75 -21.71 8.06
C LEU A 186 1.83 -20.55 9.05
N SER A 187 1.70 -20.86 10.33
CA SER A 187 1.89 -19.93 11.44
C SER A 187 2.92 -20.50 12.40
N GLY A 188 3.96 -19.73 12.72
CA GLY A 188 4.95 -20.09 13.73
C GLY A 188 4.43 -19.92 15.16
N GLY A 189 3.39 -19.11 15.35
CA GLY A 189 2.66 -18.91 16.58
C GLY A 189 1.24 -19.49 16.52
N ASN A 190 0.29 -18.75 17.07
CA ASN A 190 -1.11 -19.15 17.10
C ASN A 190 -1.84 -18.80 15.80
N PHE A 191 -2.79 -19.63 15.40
CA PHE A 191 -3.74 -19.33 14.35
C PHE A 191 -5.09 -18.98 14.97
N ASN A 192 -5.32 -17.68 15.18
CA ASN A 192 -6.47 -17.12 15.89
C ASN A 192 -7.52 -16.64 14.89
N VAL A 193 -8.46 -17.50 14.55
CA VAL A 193 -9.53 -17.19 13.59
C VAL A 193 -10.88 -17.44 14.22
N LYS A 194 -11.80 -16.45 14.10
CA LYS A 194 -13.14 -16.61 14.65
C LYS A 194 -13.99 -17.58 13.81
N ASN A 195 -13.98 -17.41 12.48
CA ASN A 195 -14.69 -18.28 11.54
C ASN A 195 -13.70 -18.76 10.47
N LEU A 196 -13.54 -20.07 10.35
CA LEU A 196 -12.66 -20.72 9.38
C LEU A 196 -13.47 -21.54 8.38
N ASP A 197 -13.24 -21.30 7.08
CA ASP A 197 -13.71 -22.10 5.95
C ASP A 197 -12.47 -22.56 5.16
N ASN A 198 -12.20 -23.88 5.12
CA ASN A 198 -10.98 -24.46 4.53
C ASN A 198 -11.30 -25.67 3.65
#